data_257490b8b8ac5a502ee30789840f182d
#
_entry.id   257490b8b8ac5a502ee30789840f182d
#
_cell.length_a   1.000
_cell.length_b   1.000
_cell.length_c   1.000
_cell.angle_alpha   90.00
_cell.angle_beta   90.00
_cell.angle_gamma   90.00
#
_symmetry.space_group_name_H-M   'P 1'
#
loop_
_entity.id
_entity.type
_entity.pdbx_description
1 polymer ?
#
loop_
_entity_poly.entity_id
_entity_poly.type
_entity_poly.pdbx_seq_one_letter_code
_entity_poly.pdbx_strand_id
1 'polypeptide(L)'
;GVALIVGGIENGEPRLFETDPSGTPYEWQALSIGSDRSDLRDYLEAEYEEGISTDEAVGLALDTLAQSNDGELSPEGVGVATITVDDGYTERSVGEIETILDDHGLLASGEDDESEKDDESDDADASADASDEE
;
A
#
# COMPACT_ATOMS: atom_id res chain seq x y z
N GLY A 1 -3.41 21.80 -7.27
CA GLY A 1 -2.29 21.63 -6.37
C GLY A 1 -1.93 20.18 -6.17
N VAL A 2 -0.76 19.99 -5.60
CA VAL A 2 -0.21 18.67 -5.44
C VAL A 2 0.31 18.52 -4.01
N ALA A 3 0.12 17.35 -3.43
CA ALA A 3 0.70 17.02 -2.15
C ALA A 3 1.76 15.94 -2.39
N LEU A 4 2.89 16.05 -1.71
CA LEU A 4 3.95 15.08 -1.87
C LEU A 4 4.41 14.59 -0.51
N ILE A 5 4.85 13.33 -0.46
CA ILE A 5 5.55 12.81 0.69
C ILE A 5 7.00 12.68 0.29
N VAL A 6 7.90 13.20 1.10
CA VAL A 6 9.34 13.12 0.84
C VAL A 6 10.00 12.48 2.03
N GLY A 7 10.69 11.35 1.82
CA GLY A 7 11.36 10.67 2.91
C GLY A 7 12.82 10.51 2.59
N GLY A 8 13.65 10.50 3.60
CA GLY A 8 15.08 10.31 3.40
C GLY A 8 15.84 10.26 4.71
N ILE A 9 17.16 10.19 4.59
CA ILE A 9 18.04 10.17 5.73
C ILE A 9 18.87 11.46 5.70
N GLU A 10 18.89 12.15 6.82
CA GLU A 10 19.68 13.37 6.91
C GLU A 10 20.49 13.29 8.18
N ASN A 11 21.79 13.40 8.04
CA ASN A 11 22.70 13.34 9.21
C ASN A 11 22.48 12.09 10.03
N GLY A 12 22.24 10.97 9.36
CA GLY A 12 22.08 9.70 10.04
C GLY A 12 20.71 9.46 10.64
N GLU A 13 19.76 10.34 10.38
CA GLU A 13 18.42 10.18 10.94
C GLU A 13 17.36 10.17 9.87
N PRO A 14 16.35 9.33 10.01
CA PRO A 14 15.25 9.35 9.05
C PRO A 14 14.42 10.62 9.19
N ARG A 15 14.02 11.19 8.08
CA ARG A 15 13.18 12.38 8.06
C ARG A 15 12.02 12.14 7.10
N LEU A 16 10.86 12.63 7.45
CA LEU A 16 9.66 12.46 6.64
C LEU A 16 8.91 13.77 6.56
N PHE A 17 8.67 14.25 5.35
CA PHE A 17 8.00 15.55 5.18
C PHE A 17 6.82 15.40 4.25
N GLU A 18 5.83 16.25 4.46
CA GLU A 18 4.73 16.41 3.54
C GLU A 18 4.76 17.84 3.03
N THR A 19 4.51 18.05 1.73
CA THR A 19 4.28 19.41 1.24
C THR A 19 2.82 19.51 0.86
N ASP A 20 2.20 20.62 1.21
CA ASP A 20 0.82 20.83 0.82
C ASP A 20 0.81 21.56 -0.52
N PRO A 21 -0.37 21.82 -1.11
CA PRO A 21 -0.41 22.47 -2.41
C PRO A 21 0.24 23.84 -2.46
N SER A 22 0.42 24.49 -1.32
CA SER A 22 1.11 25.79 -1.32
C SER A 22 2.61 25.62 -1.31
N GLY A 23 3.11 24.40 -1.14
CA GLY A 23 4.52 24.15 -1.11
C GLY A 23 5.14 24.23 0.27
N THR A 24 4.34 24.40 1.29
CA THR A 24 4.85 24.49 2.65
C THR A 24 5.21 23.09 3.15
N PRO A 25 6.41 22.89 3.69
CA PRO A 25 6.77 21.56 4.20
C PRO A 25 6.40 21.39 5.67
N TYR A 26 5.95 20.20 6.02
CA TYR A 26 5.65 19.84 7.40
C TYR A 26 6.32 18.52 7.68
N GLU A 27 6.93 18.39 8.85
CA GLU A 27 7.60 17.14 9.21
C GLU A 27 6.68 16.27 10.05
N TRP A 28 6.68 14.97 9.78
CA TRP A 28 5.80 14.02 10.45
C TRP A 28 6.57 12.80 10.86
N GLN A 29 6.01 12.04 11.79
CA GLN A 29 6.53 10.71 12.11
C GLN A 29 5.84 9.65 11.27
N ALA A 30 4.61 9.88 10.89
CA ALA A 30 3.86 8.99 10.02
C ALA A 30 2.72 9.81 9.41
N LEU A 31 2.40 9.54 8.15
CA LEU A 31 1.32 10.29 7.51
C LEU A 31 0.78 9.52 6.33
N SER A 32 -0.35 10.00 5.82
CA SER A 32 -0.89 9.48 4.57
C SER A 32 -1.37 10.66 3.73
N ILE A 33 -1.43 10.44 2.43
CA ILE A 33 -2.02 11.40 1.52
C ILE A 33 -2.99 10.63 0.63
N GLY A 34 -3.86 11.34 -0.06
CA GLY A 34 -4.82 10.69 -0.93
C GLY A 34 -6.23 10.86 -0.41
N SER A 35 -7.15 10.14 -1.00
CA SER A 35 -8.57 10.41 -0.75
C SER A 35 -9.03 10.06 0.66
N ASP A 36 -8.44 9.03 1.27
CA ASP A 36 -8.87 8.64 2.60
C ASP A 36 -7.91 9.10 3.69
N ARG A 37 -7.13 10.13 3.41
CA ARG A 37 -6.03 10.46 4.31
C ARG A 37 -6.44 10.77 5.73
N SER A 38 -7.60 11.36 5.94
CA SER A 38 -8.01 11.69 7.29
C SER A 38 -8.23 10.46 8.14
N ASP A 39 -8.94 9.49 7.58
CA ASP A 39 -9.20 8.27 8.31
C ASP A 39 -7.91 7.49 8.54
N LEU A 40 -7.04 7.46 7.53
CA LEU A 40 -5.80 6.72 7.67
C LEU A 40 -4.85 7.40 8.64
N ARG A 41 -4.85 8.73 8.70
CA ARG A 41 -4.04 9.43 9.68
C ARG A 41 -4.53 9.18 11.09
N ASP A 42 -5.84 9.09 11.28
CA ASP A 42 -6.38 8.78 12.60
C ASP A 42 -5.94 7.37 13.01
N TYR A 43 -5.95 6.44 12.08
CA TYR A 43 -5.53 5.08 12.37
C TYR A 43 -4.03 5.06 12.73
N LEU A 44 -3.21 5.78 11.95
CA LEU A 44 -1.78 5.84 12.24
C LEU A 44 -1.54 6.48 13.61
N GLU A 45 -2.28 7.52 13.94
CA GLU A 45 -2.09 8.17 15.20
C GLU A 45 -2.39 7.24 16.37
N ALA A 46 -3.38 6.39 16.20
CA ALA A 46 -3.74 5.46 17.25
C ALA A 46 -2.76 4.31 17.38
N GLU A 47 -2.15 3.90 16.28
CA GLU A 47 -1.35 2.68 16.28
C GLU A 47 0.16 2.90 16.24
N TYR A 48 0.62 4.08 15.86
CA TYR A 48 2.05 4.30 15.70
C TYR A 48 2.72 4.51 17.05
N GLU A 49 3.89 3.89 17.23
CA GLU A 49 4.70 4.11 18.41
C GLU A 49 6.11 4.40 17.99
N GLU A 50 6.77 5.30 18.68
CA GLU A 50 8.13 5.60 18.35
C GLU A 50 9.02 4.42 18.66
N GLY A 51 10.08 4.26 17.89
CA GLY A 51 11.03 3.20 18.16
C GLY A 51 10.70 1.86 17.56
N ILE A 52 9.64 1.79 16.76
CA ILE A 52 9.33 0.51 16.13
C ILE A 52 10.37 0.20 15.07
N SER A 53 10.57 -1.07 14.78
CA SER A 53 11.55 -1.48 13.80
C SER A 53 11.07 -1.17 12.39
N THR A 54 11.98 -1.27 11.43
CA THR A 54 11.60 -1.09 10.02
C THR A 54 10.54 -2.09 9.62
N ASP A 55 10.69 -3.34 10.03
CA ASP A 55 9.71 -4.34 9.67
C ASP A 55 8.36 -4.05 10.30
N GLU A 56 8.34 -3.58 11.53
CA GLU A 56 7.09 -3.21 12.17
C GLU A 56 6.46 -2.01 11.48
N ALA A 57 7.28 -1.08 11.03
CA ALA A 57 6.76 0.08 10.33
C ALA A 57 6.14 -0.30 8.99
N VAL A 58 6.76 -1.23 8.27
CA VAL A 58 6.20 -1.71 7.02
C VAL A 58 4.85 -2.38 7.28
N GLY A 59 4.79 -3.21 8.32
CA GLY A 59 3.54 -3.87 8.67
C GLY A 59 2.45 -2.87 9.03
N LEU A 60 2.80 -1.84 9.78
CA LEU A 60 1.82 -0.81 10.15
C LEU A 60 1.35 -0.04 8.94
N ALA A 61 2.26 0.29 8.02
CA ALA A 61 1.86 1.01 6.82
C ALA A 61 0.89 0.20 5.99
N LEU A 62 1.16 -1.09 5.82
CA LEU A 62 0.27 -1.93 5.04
C LEU A 62 -1.06 -2.13 5.74
N ASP A 63 -1.03 -2.32 7.06
CA ASP A 63 -2.25 -2.45 7.82
C ASP A 63 -3.10 -1.18 7.69
N THR A 64 -2.45 -0.03 7.71
CA THR A 64 -3.16 1.24 7.56
C THR A 64 -3.83 1.31 6.19
N LEU A 65 -3.11 0.95 5.13
CA LEU A 65 -3.71 0.99 3.80
C LEU A 65 -4.87 0.02 3.68
N ALA A 66 -4.79 -1.11 4.35
CA ALA A 66 -5.86 -2.08 4.28
C ALA A 66 -7.15 -1.54 4.88
N GLN A 67 -7.05 -0.56 5.78
CA GLN A 67 -8.25 0.01 6.40
C GLN A 67 -9.17 0.66 5.36
N SER A 68 -8.61 1.13 4.25
CA SER A 68 -9.44 1.73 3.22
C SER A 68 -9.72 0.76 2.09
N ASN A 69 -9.46 -0.53 2.30
CA ASN A 69 -9.61 -1.53 1.26
C ASN A 69 -10.19 -2.82 1.83
N ASP A 70 -11.14 -2.67 2.72
CA ASP A 70 -11.88 -3.81 3.31
C ASP A 70 -10.98 -4.77 4.08
N GLY A 71 -9.85 -4.29 4.58
CA GLY A 71 -8.98 -5.11 5.42
C GLY A 71 -8.05 -6.03 4.67
N GLU A 72 -7.98 -5.92 3.35
CA GLU A 72 -7.15 -6.79 2.54
C GLU A 72 -6.40 -6.02 1.48
N LEU A 73 -5.24 -6.52 1.09
CA LEU A 73 -4.46 -5.92 0.01
C LEU A 73 -3.91 -7.03 -0.88
N SER A 74 -3.77 -6.74 -2.16
CA SER A 74 -3.14 -7.70 -3.05
C SER A 74 -1.68 -7.30 -3.24
N PRO A 75 -0.76 -8.26 -3.32
CA PRO A 75 0.66 -7.92 -3.42
C PRO A 75 1.00 -7.10 -4.66
N GLU A 76 0.26 -7.32 -5.75
CA GLU A 76 0.51 -6.58 -6.96
C GLU A 76 -0.11 -5.19 -6.93
N GLY A 77 -1.00 -4.95 -6.00
CA GLY A 77 -1.71 -3.68 -5.92
C GLY A 77 -1.04 -2.64 -5.06
N VAL A 78 0.05 -2.98 -4.38
CA VAL A 78 0.75 -2.03 -3.53
C VAL A 78 2.23 -2.05 -3.85
N GLY A 79 2.89 -0.94 -3.61
CA GLY A 79 4.34 -0.87 -3.70
C GLY A 79 4.89 -0.53 -2.33
N VAL A 80 6.03 -1.11 -1.97
CA VAL A 80 6.63 -0.87 -0.66
C VAL A 80 8.11 -0.57 -0.86
N ALA A 81 8.57 0.48 -0.22
CA ALA A 81 9.99 0.80 -0.21
C ALA A 81 10.39 1.24 1.18
N THR A 82 11.63 0.99 1.56
CA THR A 82 12.16 1.43 2.83
C THR A 82 13.43 2.23 2.58
N ILE A 83 13.71 3.17 3.47
CA ILE A 83 14.94 3.95 3.42
C ILE A 83 15.53 3.88 4.80
N THR A 84 16.70 3.25 4.94
CA THR A 84 17.33 3.10 6.25
C THR A 84 18.76 3.59 6.17
N VAL A 85 19.33 3.86 7.34
CA VAL A 85 20.70 4.30 7.40
C VAL A 85 21.63 3.21 6.88
N ASP A 86 21.33 1.96 7.22
CA ASP A 86 22.20 0.86 6.83
C ASP A 86 22.07 0.43 5.39
N ASP A 87 20.87 0.38 4.88
CA ASP A 87 20.64 -0.19 3.57
C ASP A 87 20.25 0.80 2.49
N GLY A 88 20.01 2.04 2.86
CA GLY A 88 19.57 3.04 1.90
C GLY A 88 18.17 2.73 1.39
N TYR A 89 17.92 3.10 0.16
CA TYR A 89 16.60 2.90 -0.45
C TYR A 89 16.49 1.49 -0.96
N THR A 90 15.44 0.81 -0.57
CA THR A 90 15.21 -0.58 -0.98
C THR A 90 13.75 -0.76 -1.34
N GLU A 91 13.48 -1.30 -2.53
CA GLU A 91 12.12 -1.64 -2.91
C GLU A 91 11.88 -3.09 -2.60
N ARG A 92 10.68 -3.40 -2.10
CA ARG A 92 10.36 -4.79 -1.78
C ARG A 92 9.74 -5.45 -2.99
N SER A 93 10.08 -6.72 -3.21
CA SER A 93 9.53 -7.46 -4.35
C SER A 93 8.08 -7.88 -4.04
N VAL A 94 7.36 -8.27 -5.08
CA VAL A 94 6.00 -8.74 -4.90
C VAL A 94 5.97 -9.93 -3.95
N GLY A 95 6.94 -10.84 -4.06
CA GLY A 95 6.98 -11.99 -3.16
C GLY A 95 7.22 -11.60 -1.72
N GLU A 96 8.07 -10.60 -1.48
CA GLU A 96 8.28 -10.14 -0.12
C GLU A 96 7.03 -9.49 0.43
N ILE A 97 6.34 -8.71 -0.41
CA ILE A 97 5.12 -8.06 0.02
C ILE A 97 4.06 -9.11 0.35
N GLU A 98 3.97 -10.15 -0.46
CA GLU A 98 3.00 -11.21 -0.21
C GLU A 98 3.24 -11.86 1.15
N THR A 99 4.50 -12.15 1.48
CA THR A 99 4.82 -12.74 2.75
C THR A 99 4.44 -11.82 3.91
N ILE A 100 4.71 -10.52 3.77
CA ILE A 100 4.38 -9.59 4.83
C ILE A 100 2.87 -9.50 5.00
N LEU A 101 2.13 -9.44 3.90
CA LEU A 101 0.67 -9.35 3.99
C LEU A 101 0.10 -10.60 4.63
N ASP A 102 0.63 -11.75 4.28
CA ASP A 102 0.14 -13.00 4.85
C ASP A 102 0.43 -13.06 6.35
N ASP A 103 1.63 -12.64 6.76
CA ASP A 103 1.98 -12.67 8.16
C ASP A 103 1.10 -11.76 9.00
N HIS A 104 0.60 -10.69 8.42
CA HIS A 104 -0.24 -9.75 9.14
C HIS A 104 -1.73 -9.97 8.93
N GLY A 105 -2.08 -11.03 8.20
CA GLY A 105 -3.50 -11.32 7.97
C GLY A 105 -4.18 -10.36 7.01
N LEU A 106 -3.41 -9.73 6.12
CA LEU A 106 -3.94 -8.72 5.23
C LEU A 106 -4.01 -9.18 3.77
N LEU A 107 -3.56 -10.39 3.50
CA LEU A 107 -3.46 -10.85 2.12
C LEU A 107 -4.84 -11.13 1.55
N ALA A 108 -5.12 -10.53 0.40
CA ALA A 108 -6.41 -10.75 -0.25
C ALA A 108 -6.53 -12.19 -0.71
N SER A 109 -7.74 -12.69 -0.68
CA SER A 109 -7.99 -14.06 -1.02
C SER A 109 -7.76 -14.31 -2.50
N GLY A 110 -7.03 -15.31 -2.83
CA GLY A 110 -6.81 -15.63 -4.21
C GLY A 110 -8.01 -16.19 -4.90
N GLU A 111 -8.96 -16.62 -4.13
CA GLU A 111 -10.10 -17.18 -4.72
C GLU A 111 -10.84 -16.20 -5.53
N ASP A 112 -10.82 -15.00 -5.16
CA ASP A 112 -11.55 -14.03 -5.87
C ASP A 112 -11.02 -13.93 -7.28
N ASP A 113 -9.76 -14.04 -7.46
CA ASP A 113 -9.20 -13.93 -8.75
C ASP A 113 -9.63 -15.03 -9.62
N GLU A 114 -9.72 -16.19 -9.11
CA GLU A 114 -10.10 -17.28 -9.91
C GLU A 114 -11.49 -17.15 -10.44
N SER A 115 -12.35 -16.71 -9.66
CA SER A 115 -13.70 -16.62 -10.10
C SER A 115 -13.80 -15.63 -11.22
N GLU A 116 -13.05 -14.62 -11.19
CA GLU A 116 -13.13 -13.72 -12.24
C GLU A 116 -12.70 -14.29 -13.52
N LYS A 117 -11.70 -15.09 -13.51
CA LYS A 117 -11.26 -15.65 -14.71
C LYS A 117 -12.30 -16.51 -15.34
N ASP A 118 -12.96 -17.24 -14.56
CA ASP A 118 -13.95 -18.09 -15.10
C ASP A 118 -14.99 -17.31 -15.83
N ASP A 119 -15.40 -16.27 -15.33
CA ASP A 119 -16.41 -15.54 -15.92
C ASP A 119 -16.04 -15.08 -17.26
N GLU A 120 -14.91 -14.64 -17.43
CA GLU A 120 -14.58 -14.21 -18.62
C GLU A 120 -14.56 -15.18 -19.65
N SER A 121 -14.08 -16.25 -19.38
CA SER A 121 -13.98 -17.22 -20.36
C SER A 121 -15.28 -17.52 -20.90
N ASP A 122 -16.22 -17.54 -20.14
CA ASP A 122 -17.45 -17.91 -20.60
C ASP A 122 -17.94 -17.06 -21.56
N ASP A 123 -17.96 -15.96 -21.32
CA ASP A 123 -18.55 -15.17 -22.17
C ASP A 123 -18.03 -15.12 -23.33
N ALA A 124 -17.10 -15.26 -23.32
CA ALA A 124 -16.57 -15.20 -24.43
C ALA A 124 -17.12 -15.96 -25.33
N ASP A 125 -17.37 -16.47 -25.04
CA ASP A 125 -17.78 -17.19 -25.90
C ASP A 125 -18.86 -17.00 -26.11
N ALA A 126 -19.19 -16.99 -25.47
CA ALA A 126 -20.31 -17.03 -25.62
C ALA A 126 -20.60 -16.09 -26.43
N SER A 127 -20.39 -15.56 -26.29
CA SER A 127 -20.70 -14.73 -26.99
C SER A 127 -20.32 -14.79 -28.05
N ALA A 128 -19.86 -15.02 -28.02
CA ALA A 128 -19.46 -15.00 -29.05
C ALA A 128 -20.12 -15.64 -29.80
N ASP A 129 -20.30 -16.11 -29.63
CA ASP A 129 -20.76 -16.85 -30.36
C ASP A 129 -21.75 -16.53 -30.77
N ALA A 130 -22.06 -16.40 -30.34
CA ALA A 130 -23.14 -16.25 -30.67
C ALA A 130 -23.21 -15.43 -31.67
N SER A 131 -22.80 -15.04 -31.72
CA SER A 131 -22.86 -14.31 -32.59
C SER A 131 -22.73 -14.60 -33.76
N ASP A 132 -22.57 -15.07 -33.93
CA ASP A 132 -22.37 -15.37 -35.01
C ASP A 132 -23.26 -15.69 -35.76
N GLU A 133 -23.79 -15.81 -35.62
CA GLU A 133 -24.57 -16.19 -36.19
C GLU A 133 -25.10 -15.61 -37.00
N GLU A 134 -25.12 -15.14 -37.15
CA GLU A 134 -25.62 -14.64 -37.91
C GLU A 134 -25.90 -14.53 -38.57
#